data_fc8d0c30566ebbcf075d2a7228910fdd
#
_entry.id   fc8d0c30566ebbcf075d2a7228910fdd
#
_cell.length_a   1.000
_cell.length_b   1.000
_cell.length_c   1.000
_cell.angle_alpha   90.00
_cell.angle_beta   90.00
_cell.angle_gamma   90.00
#
_symmetry.space_group_name_H-M   'P 1'
#
loop_
_entity.id
_entity.type
_entity.pdbx_description
1 polymer ?
#
loop_
_entity_poly.entity_id
_entity_poly.type
_entity_poly.pdbx_seq_one_letter_code
_entity_poly.pdbx_strand_id
1 'polypeptide(L)'
;MQKKRTGRMLCSLALSAVTLWGVSVTAPAKDARDALRSLKDETLGVMLLRYERGDGGEDFLSLRTSLALHATPLLREGEENIAQAWSAELEQKPDDSADETGDAQDREGTVLTQEETPDEIAVTENGSPARTLKASDPSGYTVFGNVYINNGSDAALDASMLSGDYAAKLGAEGPQVLIIHTHGSESYTMPPGQEYDVSDTFRTLDTNCNMIRIGDEMAQVLTDAGISVVHDRSLYDYPSYSGAYNRSLASIESYLQKYPSISFVLDVHRDAVQDANGQQFKLLCGEDKNAAQLEFVIGSNGGGLSHDLWRENLKLACAVQETLYKDYPTLMRPITVRNSRYNQHMTTGSLLVEVGTAGNSLEEAVNAARLFAAGFAKTIQNGT
;
A
#
# COMPACT_ATOMS: atom_id res chain seq x y z
N MET A 1 -44.61 13.98 -0.21
CA MET A 1 -43.63 13.30 0.67
C MET A 1 -44.02 11.84 1.00
N GLN A 2 -45.28 11.50 1.17
CA GLN A 2 -45.72 10.11 1.50
C GLN A 2 -45.40 9.04 0.47
N LYS A 3 -45.55 9.30 -0.85
CA LYS A 3 -45.24 8.31 -1.92
C LYS A 3 -43.75 7.89 -2.00
N LYS A 4 -42.79 8.78 -1.65
CA LYS A 4 -41.36 8.42 -1.60
C LYS A 4 -41.02 7.53 -0.39
N ARG A 5 -41.76 7.66 0.71
CA ARG A 5 -41.58 6.80 1.91
C ARG A 5 -42.03 5.35 1.65
N THR A 6 -43.18 5.16 0.99
CA THR A 6 -43.71 3.83 0.68
C THR A 6 -42.84 3.06 -0.30
N GLY A 7 -42.28 3.72 -1.32
CA GLY A 7 -41.36 3.09 -2.28
C GLY A 7 -40.05 2.61 -1.64
N ARG A 8 -39.48 3.39 -0.72
CA ARG A 8 -38.26 3.01 0.03
C ARG A 8 -38.51 1.82 0.97
N MET A 9 -39.69 1.76 1.61
CA MET A 9 -40.06 0.65 2.49
C MET A 9 -40.26 -0.66 1.72
N LEU A 10 -40.84 -0.61 0.52
CA LEU A 10 -41.00 -1.78 -0.36
C LEU A 10 -39.67 -2.30 -0.89
N CYS A 11 -38.73 -1.43 -1.28
CA CYS A 11 -37.38 -1.82 -1.69
C CYS A 11 -36.59 -2.46 -0.54
N SER A 12 -36.71 -1.94 0.67
CA SER A 12 -36.05 -2.50 1.87
C SER A 12 -36.59 -3.90 2.21
N LEU A 13 -37.88 -4.12 2.13
CA LEU A 13 -38.52 -5.41 2.34
C LEU A 13 -38.15 -6.42 1.25
N ALA A 14 -38.05 -5.99 -0.01
CA ALA A 14 -37.64 -6.84 -1.12
C ALA A 14 -36.16 -7.28 -0.99
N LEU A 15 -35.27 -6.38 -0.59
CA LEU A 15 -33.86 -6.72 -0.35
C LEU A 15 -33.69 -7.71 0.82
N SER A 16 -34.46 -7.52 1.90
CA SER A 16 -34.45 -8.43 3.05
C SER A 16 -35.00 -9.83 2.67
N ALA A 17 -36.00 -9.88 1.81
CA ALA A 17 -36.56 -11.13 1.32
C ALA A 17 -35.60 -11.90 0.41
N VAL A 18 -34.85 -11.20 -0.46
CA VAL A 18 -33.81 -11.80 -1.34
C VAL A 18 -32.65 -12.35 -0.53
N THR A 19 -32.20 -11.63 0.52
CA THR A 19 -31.13 -12.11 1.42
C THR A 19 -31.58 -13.33 2.21
N LEU A 20 -32.80 -13.33 2.76
CA LEU A 20 -33.39 -14.47 3.46
C LEU A 20 -33.60 -15.69 2.53
N TRP A 21 -33.98 -15.47 1.29
CA TRP A 21 -34.10 -16.53 0.30
C TRP A 21 -32.73 -17.12 -0.09
N GLY A 22 -31.71 -16.29 -0.29
CA GLY A 22 -30.33 -16.72 -0.57
C GLY A 22 -29.79 -17.64 0.55
N VAL A 23 -29.95 -17.24 1.81
CA VAL A 23 -29.54 -18.04 2.99
C VAL A 23 -30.32 -19.35 3.07
N SER A 24 -31.62 -19.35 2.76
CA SER A 24 -32.45 -20.59 2.84
C SER A 24 -32.13 -21.63 1.76
N VAL A 25 -31.54 -21.22 0.63
CA VAL A 25 -31.21 -22.10 -0.51
C VAL A 25 -29.79 -22.69 -0.39
N THR A 26 -28.89 -22.00 0.30
CA THR A 26 -27.46 -22.38 0.35
C THR A 26 -27.01 -23.03 1.66
N ALA A 27 -27.76 -22.89 2.77
CA ALA A 27 -27.39 -23.45 4.07
C ALA A 27 -28.16 -24.73 4.43
N PRO A 28 -27.56 -25.67 5.18
CA PRO A 28 -28.29 -26.79 5.80
C PRO A 28 -29.45 -26.27 6.63
N ALA A 29 -30.59 -26.95 6.56
CA ALA A 29 -31.87 -26.47 7.12
C ALA A 29 -31.84 -26.17 8.62
N LYS A 30 -30.88 -26.68 9.38
CA LYS A 30 -30.68 -26.41 10.80
C LYS A 30 -30.04 -25.05 11.03
N ASP A 31 -28.99 -24.74 10.27
CA ASP A 31 -28.18 -23.52 10.45
C ASP A 31 -28.92 -22.28 9.95
N ALA A 32 -29.73 -22.43 8.91
CA ALA A 32 -30.64 -21.37 8.44
C ALA A 32 -31.72 -20.99 9.45
N ARG A 33 -32.24 -21.95 10.23
CA ARG A 33 -33.23 -21.67 11.28
C ARG A 33 -32.61 -20.99 12.49
N ASP A 34 -31.39 -21.35 12.87
CA ASP A 34 -30.71 -20.77 14.01
C ASP A 34 -30.20 -19.35 13.70
N ALA A 35 -29.75 -19.11 12.48
CA ALA A 35 -29.43 -17.76 11.95
C ALA A 35 -30.69 -16.87 11.90
N LEU A 36 -31.84 -17.40 11.47
CA LEU A 36 -33.11 -16.68 11.47
C LEU A 36 -33.63 -16.34 12.88
N ARG A 37 -33.37 -17.20 13.86
CA ARG A 37 -33.74 -16.93 15.25
C ARG A 37 -32.86 -15.86 15.90
N SER A 38 -31.54 -15.84 15.63
CA SER A 38 -30.63 -14.81 16.15
C SER A 38 -30.90 -13.42 15.56
N LEU A 39 -31.33 -13.34 14.30
CA LEU A 39 -31.76 -12.09 13.63
C LEU A 39 -33.06 -11.53 14.19
N LYS A 40 -33.89 -12.34 14.87
CA LYS A 40 -35.26 -11.95 15.25
C LYS A 40 -35.32 -11.10 16.51
N ASP A 41 -34.40 -11.23 17.43
CA ASP A 41 -34.62 -10.73 18.79
C ASP A 41 -33.94 -9.41 19.17
N GLU A 42 -32.86 -8.95 18.50
CA GLU A 42 -32.19 -7.69 18.90
C GLU A 42 -31.94 -6.69 17.74
N THR A 43 -31.59 -7.14 16.54
CA THR A 43 -31.07 -6.24 15.50
C THR A 43 -32.16 -5.56 14.66
N LEU A 44 -33.25 -6.24 14.35
CA LEU A 44 -34.35 -5.70 13.55
C LEU A 44 -35.15 -4.63 14.28
N GLY A 45 -35.37 -4.81 15.59
CA GLY A 45 -36.05 -3.85 16.43
C GLY A 45 -35.32 -2.52 16.57
N VAL A 46 -34.02 -2.58 16.81
CA VAL A 46 -33.16 -1.38 16.93
C VAL A 46 -33.01 -0.67 15.58
N MET A 47 -32.92 -1.40 14.46
CA MET A 47 -32.85 -0.82 13.11
C MET A 47 -34.15 -0.13 12.72
N LEU A 48 -35.31 -0.70 13.03
CA LEU A 48 -36.61 -0.08 12.74
C LEU A 48 -36.84 1.19 13.56
N LEU A 49 -36.43 1.20 14.83
CA LEU A 49 -36.57 2.35 15.74
C LEU A 49 -35.67 3.53 15.32
N ARG A 50 -34.45 3.29 14.80
CA ARG A 50 -33.58 4.34 14.24
C ARG A 50 -34.11 4.89 12.92
N TYR A 51 -34.68 4.04 12.07
CA TYR A 51 -35.29 4.46 10.80
C TYR A 51 -36.52 5.35 11.02
N GLU A 52 -37.33 5.09 12.03
CA GLU A 52 -38.49 5.93 12.39
C GLU A 52 -38.06 7.30 12.94
N ARG A 53 -36.90 7.41 13.62
CA ARG A 53 -36.41 8.66 14.18
C ARG A 53 -35.76 9.60 13.16
N GLY A 54 -35.50 9.16 11.95
CA GLY A 54 -34.93 10.02 10.89
C GLY A 54 -33.43 10.33 11.01
N ASP A 55 -32.69 9.65 11.90
CA ASP A 55 -31.26 9.85 12.18
C ASP A 55 -30.34 9.09 11.21
N GLY A 56 -30.81 8.75 9.99
CA GLY A 56 -30.09 7.94 9.03
C GLY A 56 -29.35 8.79 7.99
N GLY A 57 -28.14 9.25 8.31
CA GLY A 57 -27.15 9.75 7.37
C GLY A 57 -26.40 8.60 6.66
N GLU A 58 -25.33 8.92 5.93
CA GLU A 58 -24.51 7.98 5.13
C GLU A 58 -23.92 6.81 5.94
N ASP A 59 -23.73 6.97 7.27
CA ASP A 59 -23.32 5.92 8.23
C ASP A 59 -24.25 4.70 8.26
N PHE A 60 -25.49 4.83 7.81
CA PHE A 60 -26.46 3.72 7.84
C PHE A 60 -26.17 2.64 6.78
N LEU A 61 -25.55 2.98 5.67
CA LEU A 61 -25.14 2.02 4.62
C LEU A 61 -23.90 1.21 5.07
N SER A 62 -22.94 1.87 5.73
CA SER A 62 -21.75 1.21 6.26
C SER A 62 -22.07 0.26 7.41
N LEU A 63 -22.96 0.69 8.31
CA LEU A 63 -23.45 -0.13 9.42
C LEU A 63 -24.25 -1.36 8.94
N ARG A 64 -25.02 -1.23 7.84
CA ARG A 64 -25.76 -2.35 7.23
C ARG A 64 -24.84 -3.37 6.60
N THR A 65 -23.79 -2.92 5.94
CA THR A 65 -22.77 -3.79 5.31
C THR A 65 -21.98 -4.51 6.40
N SER A 66 -21.55 -3.82 7.42
CA SER A 66 -20.83 -4.38 8.57
C SER A 66 -21.70 -5.39 9.35
N LEU A 67 -22.97 -5.08 9.63
CA LEU A 67 -23.87 -5.99 10.32
C LEU A 67 -24.28 -7.19 9.47
N ALA A 68 -24.38 -7.04 8.14
CA ALA A 68 -24.64 -8.17 7.24
C ALA A 68 -23.43 -9.11 7.15
N LEU A 69 -22.22 -8.58 7.18
CA LEU A 69 -20.97 -9.35 7.21
C LEU A 69 -20.79 -10.09 8.54
N HIS A 70 -21.08 -9.44 9.67
CA HIS A 70 -20.94 -10.07 11.01
C HIS A 70 -22.13 -10.95 11.44
N ALA A 71 -23.29 -10.82 10.80
CA ALA A 71 -24.49 -11.57 11.17
C ALA A 71 -24.65 -12.91 10.44
N THR A 72 -23.77 -13.25 9.49
CA THR A 72 -23.78 -14.55 8.84
C THR A 72 -22.70 -15.46 9.42
N PRO A 73 -23.06 -16.49 10.22
CA PRO A 73 -22.11 -17.47 10.75
C PRO A 73 -21.23 -18.10 9.66
N LEU A 74 -21.78 -18.26 8.44
CA LEU A 74 -21.07 -18.78 7.26
C LEU A 74 -19.94 -17.86 6.76
N LEU A 75 -20.07 -16.53 6.83
CA LEU A 75 -19.00 -15.62 6.43
C LEU A 75 -17.92 -15.58 7.51
N ARG A 76 -18.29 -15.59 8.77
CA ARG A 76 -17.35 -15.68 9.89
C ARG A 76 -16.63 -17.03 9.92
N GLU A 77 -17.34 -18.14 9.68
CA GLU A 77 -16.74 -19.48 9.56
C GLU A 77 -15.89 -19.59 8.29
N GLY A 78 -16.24 -18.85 7.23
CA GLY A 78 -15.44 -18.67 6.02
C GLY A 78 -14.14 -17.93 6.30
N GLU A 79 -14.16 -16.83 7.04
CA GLU A 79 -12.96 -16.09 7.46
C GLU A 79 -12.07 -16.91 8.39
N GLU A 80 -12.66 -17.60 9.39
CA GLU A 80 -11.94 -18.49 10.31
C GLU A 80 -11.35 -19.71 9.56
N ASN A 81 -12.08 -20.29 8.60
CA ASN A 81 -11.61 -21.41 7.78
C ASN A 81 -10.53 -21.00 6.77
N ILE A 82 -10.64 -19.80 6.18
CA ILE A 82 -9.61 -19.23 5.31
C ILE A 82 -8.36 -18.95 6.15
N ALA A 83 -8.48 -18.33 7.30
CA ALA A 83 -7.37 -18.05 8.20
C ALA A 83 -6.71 -19.35 8.72
N GLN A 84 -7.50 -20.38 9.03
CA GLN A 84 -6.98 -21.71 9.43
C GLN A 84 -6.37 -22.48 8.27
N ALA A 85 -6.95 -22.41 7.06
CA ALA A 85 -6.38 -23.03 5.86
C ALA A 85 -5.06 -22.37 5.49
N TRP A 86 -4.97 -21.05 5.59
CA TRP A 86 -3.73 -20.30 5.36
C TRP A 86 -2.67 -20.62 6.42
N SER A 87 -3.06 -20.71 7.70
CA SER A 87 -2.13 -21.12 8.78
C SER A 87 -1.59 -22.53 8.57
N ALA A 88 -2.45 -23.49 8.17
CA ALA A 88 -2.08 -24.86 7.92
C ALA A 88 -1.21 -25.03 6.65
N GLU A 89 -1.40 -24.19 5.64
CA GLU A 89 -0.59 -24.18 4.41
C GLU A 89 0.78 -23.55 4.65
N LEU A 90 0.87 -22.56 5.54
CA LEU A 90 2.13 -21.97 6.01
C LEU A 90 2.95 -22.96 6.86
N GLU A 91 2.30 -23.84 7.65
CA GLU A 91 2.97 -24.88 8.43
C GLU A 91 3.51 -26.06 7.57
N GLN A 92 3.05 -26.22 6.33
CA GLN A 92 3.44 -27.32 5.43
C GLN A 92 4.48 -26.94 4.36
N LYS A 93 4.83 -25.64 4.19
CA LYS A 93 5.96 -25.25 3.32
C LYS A 93 7.29 -25.48 4.06
N PRO A 94 8.32 -26.00 3.38
CA PRO A 94 9.65 -26.05 3.98
C PRO A 94 10.08 -24.64 4.38
N ASP A 95 10.68 -24.58 5.55
CA ASP A 95 11.26 -23.41 6.18
C ASP A 95 12.18 -22.62 5.21
N ASP A 96 11.63 -21.66 4.47
CA ASP A 96 12.39 -20.65 3.74
C ASP A 96 12.69 -19.50 4.73
N SER A 97 13.46 -19.85 5.78
CA SER A 97 13.87 -18.95 6.87
C SER A 97 14.71 -17.73 6.43
N ALA A 98 14.91 -17.55 5.11
CA ALA A 98 15.70 -16.48 4.56
C ALA A 98 14.91 -15.15 4.37
N ASP A 99 13.58 -15.17 4.49
CA ASP A 99 12.76 -13.93 4.32
C ASP A 99 12.57 -13.15 5.63
N GLU A 100 12.92 -13.72 6.78
CA GLU A 100 12.92 -12.99 8.06
C GLU A 100 13.96 -11.84 8.08
N THR A 101 14.93 -11.83 7.16
CA THR A 101 15.91 -10.76 7.07
C THR A 101 15.33 -9.45 6.52
N GLY A 102 14.32 -9.51 5.64
CA GLY A 102 13.61 -8.33 5.13
C GLY A 102 12.87 -7.59 6.25
N ASP A 103 12.01 -8.31 6.98
CA ASP A 103 11.23 -7.75 8.09
C ASP A 103 12.11 -7.16 9.22
N ALA A 104 13.32 -7.70 9.43
CA ALA A 104 14.23 -7.20 10.46
C ALA A 104 14.98 -5.93 10.03
N GLN A 105 15.31 -5.79 8.73
CA GLN A 105 15.98 -4.61 8.18
C GLN A 105 15.01 -3.42 8.04
N ASP A 106 13.74 -3.67 7.77
CA ASP A 106 12.74 -2.59 7.66
C ASP A 106 12.33 -2.00 9.02
N ARG A 107 12.68 -2.66 10.14
CA ARG A 107 12.45 -2.10 11.49
C ARG A 107 13.45 -1.02 11.89
N GLU A 108 14.60 -0.99 11.26
CA GLU A 108 15.61 0.05 11.48
C GLU A 108 15.38 1.16 10.46
N GLY A 109 14.61 2.19 10.84
CA GLY A 109 14.48 3.41 10.06
C GLY A 109 15.87 4.01 9.78
N THR A 110 15.98 4.70 8.66
CA THR A 110 17.22 5.39 8.27
C THR A 110 17.61 6.40 9.35
N VAL A 111 18.73 6.17 10.03
CA VAL A 111 19.30 7.12 10.99
C VAL A 111 20.23 8.07 10.24
N LEU A 112 19.87 9.37 10.18
CA LEU A 112 20.74 10.38 9.60
C LEU A 112 21.92 10.65 10.53
N THR A 113 23.14 10.38 10.04
CA THR A 113 24.36 10.77 10.72
C THR A 113 24.69 12.24 10.46
N GLN A 114 25.48 12.88 11.33
CA GLN A 114 25.85 14.29 11.19
C GLN A 114 26.65 14.62 9.92
N GLU A 115 27.18 13.61 9.23
CA GLU A 115 27.97 13.77 8.00
C GLU A 115 27.08 13.95 6.74
N GLU A 116 25.82 13.54 6.81
CA GLU A 116 24.82 13.82 5.76
C GLU A 116 24.10 15.14 6.08
N THR A 117 24.83 16.24 6.04
CA THR A 117 24.27 17.57 6.32
C THR A 117 23.41 18.05 5.13
N PRO A 118 22.10 18.18 5.31
CA PRO A 118 21.23 18.74 4.29
C PRO A 118 21.35 20.27 4.28
N ASP A 119 21.09 20.85 3.12
CA ASP A 119 21.27 22.28 2.87
C ASP A 119 20.36 23.18 3.70
N GLU A 120 19.26 22.68 4.31
CA GLU A 120 18.37 23.50 5.14
C GLU A 120 17.51 22.70 6.11
N ILE A 121 17.49 23.07 7.40
CA ILE A 121 16.53 22.56 8.40
C ILE A 121 15.49 23.63 8.63
N ALA A 122 14.22 23.37 8.27
CA ALA A 122 13.08 24.19 8.65
C ALA A 122 12.28 23.50 9.77
N VAL A 123 11.85 24.26 10.78
CA VAL A 123 10.91 23.78 11.79
C VAL A 123 9.49 23.94 11.22
N THR A 124 8.71 22.88 11.26
CA THR A 124 7.33 22.87 10.75
C THR A 124 6.31 23.11 11.87
N GLU A 125 5.07 23.44 11.50
CA GLU A 125 3.99 23.74 12.47
C GLU A 125 3.68 22.58 13.44
N ASN A 126 3.92 21.33 13.03
CA ASN A 126 3.74 20.16 13.90
C ASN A 126 5.00 19.78 14.70
N GLY A 127 6.04 20.61 14.67
CA GLY A 127 7.25 20.45 15.47
C GLY A 127 8.26 19.44 14.91
N SER A 128 7.98 18.73 13.83
CA SER A 128 8.98 17.85 13.18
C SER A 128 9.92 18.67 12.32
N PRO A 129 11.25 18.46 12.41
CA PRO A 129 12.20 19.13 11.53
C PRO A 129 11.99 18.65 10.07
N ALA A 130 12.01 19.61 9.14
CA ALA A 130 11.87 19.34 7.71
C ALA A 130 13.22 19.46 7.02
N ARG A 131 13.46 18.55 6.05
CA ARG A 131 14.68 18.50 5.23
C ARG A 131 14.35 18.16 3.79
N THR A 132 15.27 18.49 2.89
CA THR A 132 15.30 17.96 1.53
C THR A 132 16.63 17.21 1.37
N LEU A 133 16.57 15.91 1.13
CA LEU A 133 17.77 15.08 0.90
C LEU A 133 18.06 15.02 -0.60
N LYS A 134 19.27 15.43 -0.98
CA LYS A 134 19.72 15.43 -2.36
C LYS A 134 21.19 15.02 -2.40
N ALA A 135 21.51 14.02 -3.22
CA ALA A 135 22.91 13.73 -3.54
C ALA A 135 23.44 14.79 -4.51
N SER A 136 24.57 15.43 -4.15
CA SER A 136 25.27 16.41 -4.99
C SER A 136 26.69 15.96 -5.36
N ASP A 137 27.25 15.01 -4.61
CA ASP A 137 28.56 14.40 -4.86
C ASP A 137 28.36 12.94 -5.32
N PRO A 138 28.95 12.51 -6.44
CA PRO A 138 28.87 11.13 -6.91
C PRO A 138 29.66 10.12 -6.05
N SER A 139 30.47 10.59 -5.10
CA SER A 139 31.26 9.71 -4.23
C SER A 139 30.35 8.77 -3.43
N GLY A 140 30.61 7.46 -3.52
CA GLY A 140 29.78 6.45 -2.83
C GLY A 140 28.53 6.02 -3.58
N TYR A 141 28.21 6.65 -4.74
CA TYR A 141 27.05 6.29 -5.54
C TYR A 141 27.43 5.69 -6.89
N THR A 142 26.61 4.79 -7.40
CA THR A 142 26.56 4.51 -8.84
C THR A 142 25.65 5.56 -9.46
N VAL A 143 26.15 6.32 -10.44
CA VAL A 143 25.37 7.40 -11.07
C VAL A 143 25.00 7.00 -12.50
N PHE A 144 23.71 7.11 -12.83
CA PHE A 144 23.16 6.89 -14.15
C PHE A 144 22.27 8.07 -14.53
N GLY A 145 22.70 8.88 -15.49
CA GLY A 145 22.03 10.14 -15.81
C GLY A 145 22.01 11.10 -14.62
N ASN A 146 20.82 11.49 -14.19
CA ASN A 146 20.58 12.31 -13.00
C ASN A 146 20.25 11.48 -11.75
N VAL A 147 20.28 10.15 -11.87
CA VAL A 147 19.89 9.23 -10.79
C VAL A 147 21.13 8.76 -10.04
N TYR A 148 21.09 8.96 -8.73
CA TYR A 148 22.10 8.48 -7.79
C TYR A 148 21.60 7.19 -7.14
N ILE A 149 22.44 6.16 -7.08
CA ILE A 149 22.10 4.84 -6.58
C ILE A 149 23.07 4.45 -5.49
N ASN A 150 22.56 4.34 -4.26
CA ASN A 150 23.27 3.81 -3.12
C ASN A 150 23.19 2.29 -3.13
N ASN A 151 24.28 1.60 -3.44
CA ASN A 151 24.33 0.15 -3.41
C ASN A 151 24.74 -0.34 -2.01
N GLY A 152 23.77 -0.56 -1.12
CA GLY A 152 23.97 -1.19 0.18
C GLY A 152 23.92 -2.72 0.14
N SER A 153 23.90 -3.34 -1.05
CA SER A 153 23.83 -4.80 -1.22
C SER A 153 25.21 -5.40 -1.56
N ASP A 154 25.32 -6.72 -1.44
CA ASP A 154 26.48 -7.49 -1.88
C ASP A 154 26.47 -7.78 -3.40
N ALA A 155 25.38 -7.42 -4.10
CA ALA A 155 25.27 -7.58 -5.53
C ALA A 155 26.14 -6.56 -6.29
N ALA A 156 26.88 -7.02 -7.31
CA ALA A 156 27.66 -6.12 -8.13
C ALA A 156 26.76 -5.22 -8.96
N LEU A 157 26.98 -3.91 -8.87
CA LEU A 157 26.29 -2.88 -9.64
C LEU A 157 27.29 -1.96 -10.34
N ASP A 158 27.10 -1.80 -11.64
CA ASP A 158 27.82 -0.86 -12.49
C ASP A 158 26.85 -0.11 -13.41
N ALA A 159 27.08 1.16 -13.67
CA ALA A 159 26.19 1.99 -14.47
C ALA A 159 25.95 1.43 -15.89
N SER A 160 26.90 0.68 -16.47
CA SER A 160 26.73 0.04 -17.78
C SER A 160 25.61 -1.01 -17.79
N MET A 161 25.31 -1.61 -16.63
CA MET A 161 24.22 -2.61 -16.49
C MET A 161 22.84 -1.97 -16.61
N LEU A 162 22.73 -0.66 -16.48
CA LEU A 162 21.49 0.12 -16.56
C LEU A 162 21.24 0.68 -17.96
N SER A 163 22.14 0.42 -18.91
CA SER A 163 21.96 0.83 -20.30
C SER A 163 20.80 0.08 -20.98
N GLY A 164 20.12 0.75 -21.90
CA GLY A 164 18.96 0.21 -22.62
C GLY A 164 17.63 0.37 -21.86
N ASP A 165 16.56 -0.08 -22.51
CA ASP A 165 15.21 0.05 -21.98
C ASP A 165 14.95 -0.99 -20.88
N TYR A 166 14.02 -0.70 -19.98
CA TYR A 166 13.48 -1.69 -19.05
C TYR A 166 12.53 -2.67 -19.76
N ALA A 167 12.40 -3.88 -19.22
CA ALA A 167 11.70 -4.98 -19.89
C ALA A 167 10.16 -4.93 -19.77
N ALA A 168 9.63 -4.42 -18.66
CA ALA A 168 8.18 -4.38 -18.42
C ALA A 168 7.47 -3.47 -19.42
N LYS A 169 6.34 -3.89 -19.96
CA LYS A 169 5.55 -3.15 -20.96
C LYS A 169 4.08 -3.18 -20.62
N LEU A 170 3.35 -2.12 -21.01
CA LEU A 170 1.89 -2.13 -20.95
C LEU A 170 1.34 -3.14 -21.96
N GLY A 171 0.40 -3.98 -21.52
CA GLY A 171 -0.36 -4.87 -22.41
C GLY A 171 -1.52 -4.16 -23.06
N ALA A 172 -2.25 -4.88 -23.94
CA ALA A 172 -3.37 -4.31 -24.70
C ALA A 172 -4.68 -4.27 -23.89
N GLU A 173 -4.92 -5.24 -23.02
CA GLU A 173 -6.21 -5.40 -22.32
C GLU A 173 -6.00 -5.88 -20.88
N GLY A 174 -6.98 -5.56 -20.01
CA GLY A 174 -7.01 -5.96 -18.61
C GLY A 174 -6.19 -5.07 -17.68
N PRO A 175 -6.14 -5.39 -16.38
CA PRO A 175 -5.32 -4.67 -15.41
C PRO A 175 -3.84 -4.75 -15.75
N GLN A 176 -3.14 -3.62 -15.69
CA GLN A 176 -1.72 -3.49 -16.05
C GLN A 176 -0.83 -3.30 -14.82
N VAL A 177 -1.39 -2.68 -13.79
CA VAL A 177 -0.70 -2.31 -12.56
C VAL A 177 -1.42 -2.93 -11.38
N LEU A 178 -0.68 -3.59 -10.49
CA LEU A 178 -1.12 -3.96 -9.15
C LEU A 178 -0.48 -2.99 -8.15
N ILE A 179 -1.29 -2.34 -7.33
CA ILE A 179 -0.83 -1.62 -6.14
C ILE A 179 -1.12 -2.50 -4.93
N ILE A 180 -0.12 -2.68 -4.08
CA ILE A 180 -0.18 -3.49 -2.86
C ILE A 180 0.58 -2.78 -1.74
N HIS A 181 0.36 -3.17 -0.50
CA HIS A 181 1.01 -2.59 0.68
C HIS A 181 1.39 -3.70 1.65
N THR A 182 2.63 -4.19 1.56
CA THR A 182 3.13 -5.22 2.49
C THR A 182 3.02 -4.73 3.94
N HIS A 183 3.26 -3.42 4.18
CA HIS A 183 3.06 -2.75 5.46
C HIS A 183 1.91 -1.74 5.39
N GLY A 184 0.70 -2.21 5.09
CA GLY A 184 -0.48 -1.37 4.84
C GLY A 184 -0.93 -0.53 6.04
N SER A 185 -0.60 -0.92 7.27
CA SER A 185 -0.96 -0.16 8.49
C SER A 185 -0.06 1.06 8.74
N GLU A 186 1.04 1.23 8.01
CA GLU A 186 1.91 2.41 8.13
C GLU A 186 1.15 3.71 7.92
N SER A 187 1.52 4.73 8.72
CA SER A 187 0.81 6.00 8.75
C SER A 187 1.76 7.16 8.98
N TYR A 188 1.23 8.36 8.97
CA TYR A 188 1.96 9.63 9.00
C TYR A 188 1.64 10.42 10.27
N THR A 189 2.42 11.47 10.53
CA THR A 189 2.13 12.43 11.58
C THR A 189 0.87 13.23 11.20
N MET A 190 -0.15 13.21 12.08
CA MET A 190 -1.39 13.96 11.87
C MET A 190 -1.31 15.34 12.54
N PRO A 191 -2.02 16.33 11.99
CA PRO A 191 -2.15 17.63 12.65
C PRO A 191 -2.83 17.51 14.02
N PRO A 192 -2.49 18.37 15.00
CA PRO A 192 -3.17 18.38 16.30
C PRO A 192 -4.70 18.50 16.14
N GLY A 193 -5.43 17.62 16.84
CA GLY A 193 -6.90 17.57 16.79
C GLY A 193 -7.48 16.73 15.65
N GLN A 194 -6.61 16.04 14.89
CA GLN A 194 -6.99 15.11 13.83
C GLN A 194 -6.30 13.75 14.01
N GLU A 195 -5.94 13.43 15.24
CA GLU A 195 -5.26 12.19 15.57
C GLU A 195 -6.14 10.98 15.23
N TYR A 196 -5.52 9.93 14.72
CA TYR A 196 -6.17 8.63 14.48
C TYR A 196 -5.92 7.67 15.66
N ASP A 197 -6.71 6.62 15.76
CA ASP A 197 -6.43 5.53 16.68
C ASP A 197 -5.20 4.74 16.21
N VAL A 198 -4.14 4.76 17.01
CA VAL A 198 -2.89 4.06 16.69
C VAL A 198 -3.03 2.57 17.02
N SER A 199 -2.60 1.71 16.10
CA SER A 199 -2.43 0.27 16.35
C SER A 199 -1.02 -0.05 16.88
N ASP A 200 -0.03 0.77 16.52
CA ASP A 200 1.36 0.76 16.97
C ASP A 200 1.99 2.11 16.60
N THR A 201 3.25 2.35 16.97
CA THR A 201 3.97 3.62 16.68
C THR A 201 3.93 3.94 15.18
N PHE A 202 3.31 5.06 14.80
CA PHE A 202 3.06 5.48 13.41
C PHE A 202 2.38 4.42 12.56
N ARG A 203 1.42 3.68 13.14
CA ARG A 203 0.59 2.69 12.45
C ARG A 203 -0.87 2.82 12.87
N THR A 204 -1.77 2.60 11.92
CA THR A 204 -3.23 2.60 12.18
C THR A 204 -3.96 1.66 11.24
N LEU A 205 -5.09 1.13 11.69
CA LEU A 205 -5.99 0.33 10.86
C LEU A 205 -7.02 1.19 10.11
N ASP A 206 -7.05 2.51 10.38
CA ASP A 206 -7.89 3.44 9.62
C ASP A 206 -7.32 3.63 8.21
N THR A 207 -8.00 3.03 7.23
CA THR A 207 -7.58 3.08 5.82
C THR A 207 -7.67 4.48 5.19
N ASN A 208 -8.23 5.47 5.88
CA ASN A 208 -8.19 6.86 5.44
C ASN A 208 -6.89 7.57 5.86
N CYS A 209 -6.11 6.98 6.77
CA CYS A 209 -4.93 7.60 7.39
C CYS A 209 -3.65 6.79 7.19
N ASN A 210 -3.71 5.64 6.54
CA ASN A 210 -2.57 4.74 6.33
C ASN A 210 -2.21 4.59 4.83
N MET A 211 -1.37 3.60 4.50
CA MET A 211 -0.88 3.40 3.12
C MET A 211 -1.99 3.11 2.11
N ILE A 212 -3.13 2.56 2.56
CA ILE A 212 -4.28 2.34 1.68
C ILE A 212 -4.77 3.66 1.08
N ARG A 213 -4.79 4.74 1.87
CA ARG A 213 -5.15 6.08 1.38
C ARG A 213 -4.21 6.57 0.28
N ILE A 214 -2.93 6.29 0.42
CA ILE A 214 -1.91 6.63 -0.58
C ILE A 214 -2.13 5.82 -1.87
N GLY A 215 -2.35 4.51 -1.75
CA GLY A 215 -2.67 3.64 -2.88
C GLY A 215 -3.93 4.05 -3.63
N ASP A 216 -4.98 4.50 -2.92
CA ASP A 216 -6.23 5.03 -3.53
C ASP A 216 -5.94 6.23 -4.44
N GLU A 217 -5.11 7.20 -3.98
CA GLU A 217 -4.72 8.35 -4.78
C GLU A 217 -3.92 7.96 -6.02
N MET A 218 -2.94 7.06 -5.85
CA MET A 218 -2.14 6.57 -6.96
C MET A 218 -3.01 5.84 -8.00
N ALA A 219 -3.91 4.96 -7.54
CA ALA A 219 -4.84 4.23 -8.41
C ALA A 219 -5.76 5.18 -9.19
N GLN A 220 -6.24 6.25 -8.56
CA GLN A 220 -7.07 7.25 -9.23
C GLN A 220 -6.29 7.95 -10.35
N VAL A 221 -5.07 8.45 -10.06
CA VAL A 221 -4.24 9.16 -11.05
C VAL A 221 -3.89 8.25 -12.24
N LEU A 222 -3.52 7.00 -11.97
CA LEU A 222 -3.22 6.02 -13.02
C LEU A 222 -4.45 5.71 -13.88
N THR A 223 -5.62 5.56 -13.25
CA THR A 223 -6.89 5.32 -13.95
C THR A 223 -7.27 6.51 -14.83
N ASP A 224 -7.11 7.74 -14.34
CA ASP A 224 -7.37 8.97 -15.10
C ASP A 224 -6.40 9.12 -16.28
N ALA A 225 -5.19 8.57 -16.16
CA ALA A 225 -4.24 8.44 -17.27
C ALA A 225 -4.55 7.31 -18.26
N GLY A 226 -5.65 6.56 -18.06
CA GLY A 226 -6.09 5.47 -18.94
C GLY A 226 -5.39 4.13 -18.67
N ILE A 227 -4.71 3.98 -17.53
CA ILE A 227 -4.06 2.73 -17.13
C ILE A 227 -5.00 1.95 -16.21
N SER A 228 -5.26 0.69 -16.55
CA SER A 228 -6.12 -0.18 -15.72
C SER A 228 -5.34 -0.70 -14.51
N VAL A 229 -5.87 -0.45 -13.31
CA VAL A 229 -5.22 -0.73 -12.02
C VAL A 229 -6.05 -1.69 -11.19
N VAL A 230 -5.39 -2.60 -10.47
CA VAL A 230 -5.95 -3.29 -9.31
C VAL A 230 -5.25 -2.72 -8.08
N HIS A 231 -6.01 -2.24 -7.10
CA HIS A 231 -5.49 -1.83 -5.82
C HIS A 231 -5.93 -2.84 -4.75
N ASP A 232 -4.97 -3.58 -4.20
CA ASP A 232 -5.19 -4.45 -3.06
C ASP A 232 -5.13 -3.65 -1.77
N ARG A 233 -6.23 -3.64 -1.03
CA ARG A 233 -6.44 -2.84 0.19
C ARG A 233 -6.25 -3.66 1.47
N SER A 234 -5.64 -4.84 1.37
CA SER A 234 -5.37 -5.74 2.49
C SER A 234 -4.26 -5.19 3.39
N LEU A 235 -4.36 -5.45 4.70
CA LEU A 235 -3.34 -5.10 5.70
C LEU A 235 -2.54 -6.35 6.05
N TYR A 236 -1.43 -6.58 5.37
CA TYR A 236 -0.61 -7.80 5.54
C TYR A 236 0.23 -7.80 6.80
N ASP A 237 0.48 -6.64 7.38
CA ASP A 237 1.23 -6.42 8.61
C ASP A 237 0.35 -6.44 9.89
N TYR A 238 -0.93 -6.77 9.76
CA TYR A 238 -1.86 -6.92 10.88
C TYR A 238 -2.55 -8.30 10.83
N PRO A 239 -2.76 -9.00 11.97
CA PRO A 239 -2.42 -8.62 13.35
C PRO A 239 -0.94 -8.84 13.73
N SER A 240 -0.10 -9.32 12.82
CA SER A 240 1.32 -9.56 13.04
C SER A 240 2.15 -8.89 11.97
N TYR A 241 3.17 -8.14 12.37
CA TYR A 241 4.15 -7.55 11.46
C TYR A 241 4.98 -8.65 10.79
N SER A 242 5.50 -9.60 11.60
CA SER A 242 6.31 -10.71 11.10
C SER A 242 5.55 -11.56 10.09
N GLY A 243 6.19 -11.89 8.98
CA GLY A 243 5.61 -12.65 7.88
C GLY A 243 4.71 -11.84 6.94
N ALA A 244 4.71 -10.50 7.02
CA ALA A 244 3.94 -9.65 6.12
C ALA A 244 4.32 -9.87 4.65
N TYR A 245 5.61 -9.98 4.34
CA TYR A 245 6.10 -10.27 2.99
C TYR A 245 5.63 -11.63 2.45
N ASN A 246 5.53 -12.67 3.27
CA ASN A 246 5.01 -13.96 2.83
C ASN A 246 3.51 -13.86 2.50
N ARG A 247 2.74 -13.10 3.30
CA ARG A 247 1.31 -12.90 3.06
C ARG A 247 1.06 -12.07 1.80
N SER A 248 1.82 -10.98 1.60
CA SER A 248 1.71 -10.17 0.39
C SER A 248 2.19 -10.92 -0.85
N LEU A 249 3.24 -11.77 -0.75
CA LEU A 249 3.68 -12.63 -1.84
C LEU A 249 2.56 -13.54 -2.34
N ALA A 250 1.88 -14.26 -1.44
CA ALA A 250 0.78 -15.14 -1.82
C ALA A 250 -0.35 -14.38 -2.54
N SER A 251 -0.61 -13.14 -2.14
CA SER A 251 -1.58 -12.28 -2.81
C SER A 251 -1.09 -11.83 -4.20
N ILE A 252 0.17 -11.41 -4.32
CA ILE A 252 0.76 -11.05 -5.63
C ILE A 252 0.65 -12.24 -6.59
N GLU A 253 1.05 -13.45 -6.16
CA GLU A 253 0.93 -14.67 -6.96
C GLU A 253 -0.51 -14.91 -7.45
N SER A 254 -1.49 -14.76 -6.55
CA SER A 254 -2.91 -14.89 -6.88
C SER A 254 -3.38 -13.86 -7.91
N TYR A 255 -2.97 -12.58 -7.76
CA TYR A 255 -3.31 -11.53 -8.71
C TYR A 255 -2.67 -11.76 -10.08
N LEU A 256 -1.41 -12.15 -10.15
CA LEU A 256 -0.72 -12.43 -11.40
C LEU A 256 -1.32 -13.66 -12.13
N GLN A 257 -1.76 -14.67 -11.37
CA GLN A 257 -2.49 -15.80 -11.93
C GLN A 257 -3.86 -15.38 -12.49
N LYS A 258 -4.59 -14.54 -11.75
CA LYS A 258 -5.92 -14.06 -12.13
C LYS A 258 -5.89 -13.07 -13.29
N TYR A 259 -4.88 -12.22 -13.32
CA TYR A 259 -4.70 -11.16 -14.30
C TYR A 259 -3.30 -11.21 -14.93
N PRO A 260 -3.07 -12.12 -15.90
CA PRO A 260 -1.76 -12.25 -16.56
C PRO A 260 -1.30 -11.00 -17.33
N SER A 261 -2.18 -10.00 -17.48
CA SER A 261 -1.88 -8.69 -18.07
C SER A 261 -1.12 -7.75 -17.14
N ILE A 262 -1.04 -8.04 -15.84
CA ILE A 262 -0.28 -7.24 -14.87
C ILE A 262 1.20 -7.39 -15.16
N SER A 263 1.82 -6.28 -15.57
CA SER A 263 3.26 -6.17 -15.82
C SER A 263 3.99 -5.39 -14.74
N PHE A 264 3.27 -4.56 -14.00
CA PHE A 264 3.81 -3.68 -12.97
C PHE A 264 3.19 -3.99 -11.61
N VAL A 265 4.04 -4.11 -10.58
CA VAL A 265 3.61 -4.28 -9.18
C VAL A 265 4.26 -3.17 -8.37
N LEU A 266 3.46 -2.35 -7.72
CA LEU A 266 3.93 -1.28 -6.83
C LEU A 266 3.61 -1.68 -5.39
N ASP A 267 4.65 -2.03 -4.62
CA ASP A 267 4.55 -2.18 -3.17
C ASP A 267 4.82 -0.82 -2.53
N VAL A 268 3.75 -0.20 -2.00
CA VAL A 268 3.78 1.20 -1.58
C VAL A 268 3.86 1.28 -0.07
N HIS A 269 4.92 1.89 0.41
CA HIS A 269 5.32 2.04 1.81
C HIS A 269 5.53 3.51 2.17
N ARG A 270 5.84 3.77 3.43
CA ARG A 270 6.47 5.01 3.90
C ARG A 270 7.73 4.69 4.70
N ASP A 271 8.74 5.52 4.55
CA ASP A 271 10.01 5.38 5.25
C ASP A 271 9.93 5.87 6.73
N ALA A 272 10.93 5.55 7.51
CA ALA A 272 11.17 6.09 8.84
C ALA A 272 12.58 6.71 8.90
N VAL A 273 12.66 8.03 8.74
CA VAL A 273 13.93 8.77 8.80
C VAL A 273 13.99 9.55 10.09
N GLN A 274 15.01 9.24 10.92
CA GLN A 274 15.11 9.79 12.27
C GLN A 274 16.55 10.20 12.61
N ASP A 275 16.68 11.04 13.62
CA ASP A 275 17.99 11.34 14.22
C ASP A 275 18.41 10.26 15.22
N ALA A 276 19.62 10.41 15.78
CA ALA A 276 20.15 9.48 16.79
C ALA A 276 19.31 9.43 18.08
N ASN A 277 18.41 10.38 18.32
CA ASN A 277 17.50 10.42 19.46
C ASN A 277 16.12 9.84 19.13
N GLY A 278 15.89 9.37 17.89
CA GLY A 278 14.61 8.83 17.44
C GLY A 278 13.59 9.89 16.99
N GLN A 279 14.01 11.16 16.84
CA GLN A 279 13.13 12.19 16.32
C GLN A 279 12.93 12.01 14.82
N GLN A 280 11.69 11.82 14.39
CA GLN A 280 11.33 11.66 12.99
C GLN A 280 11.52 12.96 12.21
N PHE A 281 12.06 12.85 11.01
CA PHE A 281 12.18 13.95 10.06
C PHE A 281 11.08 13.88 9.01
N LYS A 282 10.56 15.03 8.68
CA LYS A 282 9.73 15.28 7.51
C LYS A 282 10.67 15.55 6.32
N LEU A 283 10.53 14.79 5.24
CA LEU A 283 11.29 15.00 4.02
C LEU A 283 10.40 15.63 2.95
N LEU A 284 10.80 16.80 2.44
CA LEU A 284 10.00 17.60 1.52
C LEU A 284 10.72 17.80 0.18
N CYS A 285 9.94 17.77 -0.90
CA CYS A 285 10.38 18.19 -2.21
C CYS A 285 10.76 19.67 -2.22
N GLY A 286 11.93 20.03 -2.75
CA GLY A 286 12.41 21.42 -2.79
C GLY A 286 11.59 22.28 -3.74
N GLU A 287 11.09 21.72 -4.83
CA GLU A 287 10.29 22.39 -5.86
C GLU A 287 8.82 22.54 -5.43
N ASP A 288 8.30 21.61 -4.60
CA ASP A 288 6.95 21.66 -4.02
C ASP A 288 6.98 21.25 -2.56
N LYS A 289 7.06 22.21 -1.65
CA LYS A 289 7.13 21.96 -0.20
C LYS A 289 5.83 21.39 0.39
N ASN A 290 4.75 21.26 -0.39
CA ASN A 290 3.54 20.55 0.01
C ASN A 290 3.59 19.06 -0.36
N ALA A 291 4.67 18.59 -1.01
CA ALA A 291 4.87 17.20 -1.37
C ALA A 291 6.04 16.60 -0.58
N ALA A 292 5.85 15.41 -0.03
CA ALA A 292 6.91 14.62 0.58
C ALA A 292 7.92 14.17 -0.49
N GLN A 293 9.17 13.89 -0.09
CA GLN A 293 10.11 13.17 -0.95
C GLN A 293 9.77 11.68 -0.99
N LEU A 294 10.11 11.04 -2.12
CA LEU A 294 9.97 9.60 -2.28
C LEU A 294 11.33 8.92 -2.46
N GLU A 295 11.35 7.60 -2.26
CA GLU A 295 12.52 6.76 -2.52
C GLU A 295 12.12 5.45 -3.18
N PHE A 296 12.94 4.94 -4.09
CA PHE A 296 12.88 3.56 -4.50
C PHE A 296 13.82 2.70 -3.67
N VAL A 297 13.29 1.62 -3.10
CA VAL A 297 14.08 0.54 -2.52
C VAL A 297 14.07 -0.64 -3.49
N ILE A 298 15.23 -0.99 -4.01
CA ILE A 298 15.38 -2.09 -4.95
C ILE A 298 16.04 -3.27 -4.25
N GLY A 299 15.32 -4.38 -4.24
CA GLY A 299 15.85 -5.64 -3.77
C GLY A 299 16.82 -6.24 -4.76
N SER A 300 17.74 -7.05 -4.27
CA SER A 300 18.72 -7.74 -5.10
C SER A 300 18.84 -9.22 -4.71
N ASN A 301 19.70 -9.94 -5.40
CA ASN A 301 20.08 -11.31 -5.04
C ASN A 301 21.28 -11.39 -4.10
N GLY A 302 21.73 -10.26 -3.55
CA GLY A 302 22.88 -10.19 -2.63
C GLY A 302 22.67 -10.99 -1.35
N GLY A 303 21.44 -11.14 -0.86
CA GLY A 303 21.09 -11.94 0.30
C GLY A 303 21.00 -13.47 0.06
N GLY A 304 21.31 -13.93 -1.15
CA GLY A 304 21.35 -15.37 -1.49
C GLY A 304 20.04 -15.95 -2.04
N LEU A 305 18.92 -15.22 -1.95
CA LEU A 305 17.68 -15.60 -2.61
C LEU A 305 17.73 -15.25 -4.10
N SER A 306 17.16 -16.10 -4.95
CA SER A 306 17.11 -15.84 -6.39
C SER A 306 16.24 -14.62 -6.69
N HIS A 307 16.81 -13.64 -7.37
CA HIS A 307 16.15 -12.45 -7.89
C HIS A 307 16.82 -12.00 -9.18
N ASP A 308 16.63 -12.77 -10.24
CA ASP A 308 17.30 -12.52 -11.53
C ASP A 308 16.82 -11.24 -12.24
N LEU A 309 15.61 -10.77 -11.86
CA LEU A 309 14.95 -9.61 -12.47
C LEU A 309 15.34 -8.26 -11.84
N TRP A 310 16.11 -8.23 -10.77
CA TRP A 310 16.37 -7.00 -10.00
C TRP A 310 16.97 -5.84 -10.84
N ARG A 311 17.78 -6.17 -11.86
CA ARG A 311 18.34 -5.16 -12.74
C ARG A 311 17.29 -4.52 -13.65
N GLU A 312 16.28 -5.28 -14.07
CA GLU A 312 15.15 -4.74 -14.85
C GLU A 312 14.26 -3.85 -13.97
N ASN A 313 14.03 -4.24 -12.72
CA ASN A 313 13.34 -3.40 -11.74
C ASN A 313 14.11 -2.08 -11.51
N LEU A 314 15.44 -2.14 -11.35
CA LEU A 314 16.27 -0.96 -11.18
C LEU A 314 16.28 -0.06 -12.44
N LYS A 315 16.31 -0.61 -13.65
CA LYS A 315 16.18 0.16 -14.89
C LYS A 315 14.84 0.92 -14.94
N LEU A 316 13.74 0.26 -14.58
CA LEU A 316 12.43 0.91 -14.50
C LEU A 316 12.45 2.05 -13.48
N ALA A 317 12.99 1.81 -12.28
CA ALA A 317 13.11 2.84 -11.24
C ALA A 317 13.92 4.06 -11.75
N CYS A 318 15.06 3.83 -12.42
CA CYS A 318 15.85 4.89 -13.05
C CYS A 318 15.04 5.67 -14.10
N ALA A 319 14.30 4.98 -14.97
CA ALA A 319 13.49 5.63 -16.00
C ALA A 319 12.37 6.51 -15.41
N VAL A 320 11.71 6.03 -14.34
CA VAL A 320 10.68 6.81 -13.62
C VAL A 320 11.32 8.03 -12.95
N GLN A 321 12.43 7.84 -12.26
CA GLN A 321 13.13 8.94 -11.56
C GLN A 321 13.66 9.99 -12.55
N GLU A 322 14.22 9.60 -13.69
CA GLU A 322 14.62 10.52 -14.76
C GLU A 322 13.44 11.30 -15.35
N THR A 323 12.27 10.67 -15.43
CA THR A 323 11.06 11.36 -15.90
C THR A 323 10.61 12.41 -14.90
N LEU A 324 10.58 12.08 -13.60
CA LEU A 324 10.22 12.98 -12.52
C LEU A 324 11.23 14.11 -12.32
N TYR A 325 12.53 13.81 -12.50
CA TYR A 325 13.62 14.77 -12.33
C TYR A 325 13.47 16.01 -13.22
N LYS A 326 12.83 15.88 -14.39
CA LYS A 326 12.65 16.99 -15.34
C LYS A 326 11.85 18.15 -14.76
N ASP A 327 10.83 17.83 -13.97
CA ASP A 327 9.90 18.80 -13.39
C ASP A 327 10.15 19.00 -11.90
N TYR A 328 10.63 17.94 -11.19
CA TYR A 328 10.82 17.89 -9.73
C TYR A 328 12.17 17.23 -9.39
N PRO A 329 13.32 17.94 -9.58
CA PRO A 329 14.67 17.38 -9.38
C PRO A 329 14.96 16.84 -7.97
N THR A 330 14.19 17.22 -6.96
CA THR A 330 14.37 16.76 -5.58
C THR A 330 13.20 15.92 -5.04
N LEU A 331 12.23 15.59 -5.88
CA LEU A 331 11.10 14.76 -5.45
C LEU A 331 11.54 13.36 -5.05
N MET A 332 12.44 12.77 -5.85
CA MET A 332 12.99 11.44 -5.57
C MET A 332 14.35 11.59 -4.88
N ARG A 333 14.54 10.87 -3.78
CA ARG A 333 15.83 10.66 -3.13
C ARG A 333 16.69 9.70 -3.97
N PRO A 334 18.00 9.54 -3.68
CA PRO A 334 18.80 8.46 -4.25
C PRO A 334 18.10 7.10 -4.09
N ILE A 335 18.17 6.26 -5.14
CA ILE A 335 17.68 4.88 -5.06
C ILE A 335 18.56 4.08 -4.09
N THR A 336 17.97 3.29 -3.21
CA THR A 336 18.71 2.35 -2.36
C THR A 336 18.55 0.92 -2.89
N VAL A 337 19.68 0.20 -3.08
CA VAL A 337 19.70 -1.23 -3.42
C VAL A 337 20.08 -2.02 -2.18
N ARG A 338 19.29 -3.06 -1.83
CA ARG A 338 19.43 -3.88 -0.62
C ARG A 338 19.55 -5.37 -0.95
N ASN A 339 19.99 -6.15 0.04
CA ASN A 339 20.12 -7.61 -0.08
C ASN A 339 18.78 -8.35 -0.10
N SER A 340 17.75 -7.81 0.55
CA SER A 340 16.40 -8.40 0.56
C SER A 340 15.71 -8.24 -0.80
N ARG A 341 14.86 -9.19 -1.20
CA ARG A 341 14.23 -9.16 -2.53
C ARG A 341 12.87 -8.47 -2.58
N TYR A 342 12.20 -8.23 -1.44
CA TYR A 342 10.95 -7.46 -1.31
C TYR A 342 9.84 -7.88 -2.30
N ASN A 343 9.68 -9.18 -2.56
CA ASN A 343 8.76 -9.72 -3.56
C ASN A 343 8.92 -9.15 -4.99
N GLN A 344 9.96 -8.36 -5.26
CA GLN A 344 10.19 -7.73 -6.57
C GLN A 344 10.59 -8.73 -7.65
N HIS A 345 10.93 -9.97 -7.29
CA HIS A 345 11.22 -11.07 -8.21
C HIS A 345 10.00 -11.54 -9.01
N MET A 346 8.80 -11.06 -8.67
CA MET A 346 7.55 -11.52 -9.28
C MET A 346 7.34 -11.00 -10.70
N THR A 347 7.79 -9.78 -11.01
CA THR A 347 7.73 -9.22 -12.38
C THR A 347 8.96 -8.36 -12.68
N THR A 348 9.25 -8.12 -13.97
CA THR A 348 10.29 -7.15 -14.41
C THR A 348 9.90 -5.69 -14.14
N GLY A 349 8.67 -5.44 -13.72
CA GLY A 349 8.12 -4.12 -13.38
C GLY A 349 7.72 -3.98 -11.92
N SER A 350 8.28 -4.81 -11.02
CA SER A 350 8.01 -4.71 -9.57
C SER A 350 8.89 -3.66 -8.92
N LEU A 351 8.30 -2.73 -8.18
CA LEU A 351 8.98 -1.66 -7.46
C LEU A 351 8.44 -1.56 -6.03
N LEU A 352 9.32 -1.29 -5.08
CA LEU A 352 8.96 -0.78 -3.76
C LEU A 352 9.22 0.72 -3.74
N VAL A 353 8.22 1.49 -3.35
CA VAL A 353 8.30 2.95 -3.26
C VAL A 353 7.93 3.44 -1.88
N GLU A 354 8.84 4.14 -1.25
CA GLU A 354 8.65 4.87 -0.01
C GLU A 354 8.03 6.23 -0.33
N VAL A 355 6.84 6.51 0.16
CA VAL A 355 6.12 7.77 -0.06
C VAL A 355 6.21 8.61 1.19
N GLY A 356 7.21 9.47 1.25
CA GLY A 356 7.50 10.25 2.46
C GLY A 356 8.03 9.41 3.61
N THR A 357 7.95 9.97 4.81
CA THR A 357 8.40 9.37 6.06
C THR A 357 7.33 9.45 7.13
N ALA A 358 7.48 8.73 8.23
CA ALA A 358 6.59 8.84 9.40
C ALA A 358 6.46 10.29 9.92
N GLY A 359 7.48 11.13 9.70
CA GLY A 359 7.46 12.55 10.09
C GLY A 359 6.64 13.44 9.16
N ASN A 360 6.35 13.01 7.93
CA ASN A 360 5.52 13.76 7.00
C ASN A 360 4.05 13.78 7.46
N SER A 361 3.29 14.75 6.97
CA SER A 361 1.83 14.71 7.08
C SER A 361 1.22 13.83 5.99
N LEU A 362 0.02 13.33 6.25
CA LEU A 362 -0.75 12.57 5.25
C LEU A 362 -0.96 13.39 3.96
N GLU A 363 -1.22 14.69 4.07
CA GLU A 363 -1.45 15.57 2.91
C GLU A 363 -0.18 15.70 2.04
N GLU A 364 1.00 15.86 2.66
CA GLU A 364 2.28 15.90 1.93
C GLU A 364 2.54 14.58 1.20
N ALA A 365 2.22 13.44 1.83
CA ALA A 365 2.36 12.12 1.21
C ALA A 365 1.36 11.91 0.06
N VAL A 366 0.11 12.33 0.22
CA VAL A 366 -0.91 12.30 -0.85
C VAL A 366 -0.48 13.13 -2.06
N ASN A 367 0.06 14.34 -1.84
CA ASN A 367 0.56 15.17 -2.93
C ASN A 367 1.75 14.51 -3.64
N ALA A 368 2.70 13.95 -2.90
CA ALA A 368 3.82 13.18 -3.45
C ALA A 368 3.35 11.97 -4.27
N ALA A 369 2.37 11.22 -3.77
CA ALA A 369 1.79 10.07 -4.45
C ALA A 369 1.16 10.44 -5.80
N ARG A 370 0.48 11.58 -5.88
CA ARG A 370 -0.08 12.12 -7.13
C ARG A 370 1.00 12.45 -8.15
N LEU A 371 2.06 13.17 -7.72
CA LEU A 371 3.18 13.52 -8.59
C LEU A 371 3.89 12.26 -9.10
N PHE A 372 4.15 11.31 -8.20
CA PHE A 372 4.76 10.03 -8.53
C PHE A 372 3.90 9.26 -9.55
N ALA A 373 2.61 9.06 -9.28
CA ALA A 373 1.73 8.30 -10.16
C ALA A 373 1.62 8.92 -11.56
N ALA A 374 1.60 10.24 -11.66
CA ALA A 374 1.61 10.95 -12.95
C ALA A 374 2.93 10.72 -13.72
N GLY A 375 4.09 10.80 -13.05
CA GLY A 375 5.39 10.53 -13.65
C GLY A 375 5.56 9.06 -14.04
N PHE A 376 5.09 8.13 -13.20
CA PHE A 376 5.08 6.71 -13.47
C PHE A 376 4.23 6.39 -14.71
N ALA A 377 2.98 6.91 -14.77
CA ALA A 377 2.11 6.77 -15.93
C ALA A 377 2.78 7.23 -17.23
N LYS A 378 3.37 8.44 -17.20
CA LYS A 378 4.10 9.01 -18.35
C LYS A 378 5.27 8.12 -18.77
N THR A 379 6.00 7.53 -17.82
CA THR A 379 7.15 6.67 -18.11
C THR A 379 6.71 5.38 -18.78
N ILE A 380 5.72 4.66 -18.21
CA ILE A 380 5.31 3.36 -18.73
C ILE A 380 4.54 3.47 -20.06
N GLN A 381 3.86 4.58 -20.32
CA GLN A 381 3.21 4.87 -21.60
C GLN A 381 4.22 5.18 -22.71
N ASN A 382 5.34 5.84 -22.38
CA ASN A 382 6.38 6.17 -23.35
C ASN A 382 7.35 5.01 -23.62
N GLY A 383 7.38 4.01 -22.75
CA GLY A 383 8.20 2.82 -22.90
C GLY A 383 7.56 1.71 -23.74
N THR A 384 6.38 1.95 -24.30
CA THR A 384 5.61 1.00 -25.15
C THR A 384 6.01 1.07 -26.60
#